data_d1e530b55885890ce445df39f44b2fb2
#
_entry.id   d1e530b55885890ce445df39f44b2fb2
#
_cell.length_a   1.000
_cell.length_b   1.000
_cell.length_c   1.000
_cell.angle_alpha   90.00
_cell.angle_beta   90.00
_cell.angle_gamma   90.00
#
_symmetry.space_group_name_H-M   'P 1'
#
loop_
_entity.id
_entity.type
_entity.pdbx_description
1 polymer ?
#
loop_
_entity_poly.entity_id
_entity_poly.type
_entity_poly.pdbx_seq_one_letter_code
_entity_poly.pdbx_strand_id
1 'polypeptide(L)'
;SVLAATPVMAAQCGNTSAGFDAWVSAFKQEAAGRGVSASVLDRAFSGVSYNQATIRADRGQHSFKLSFEQFMQKRGGQTIISRGKTMKKNNAALFASIERAYGVPAGPLLAIWGMETGFGGFMGNQHTLSAVSTLAFDCRRSDYFTEQLYAALKLVGSGSLNVNAKGAAHGEIGQTQFLPL
;
A
#
# COMPACT_ATOMS: atom_id res chain seq x y z
N SER A 1 1.22 36.07 27.99
CA SER A 1 2.00 34.80 27.94
C SER A 1 2.10 34.33 26.50
N VAL A 2 3.26 34.45 25.89
CA VAL A 2 3.57 33.91 24.58
C VAL A 2 3.92 32.43 24.78
N LEU A 3 3.04 31.53 24.43
CA LEU A 3 3.35 30.09 24.35
C LEU A 3 4.37 29.90 23.21
N ALA A 4 5.62 29.64 23.56
CA ALA A 4 6.64 29.23 22.61
C ALA A 4 6.25 27.86 22.09
N ALA A 5 5.84 27.79 20.82
CA ALA A 5 5.67 26.52 20.10
C ALA A 5 7.06 25.86 19.99
N THR A 6 7.26 24.76 20.70
CA THR A 6 8.46 23.92 20.50
C THR A 6 8.41 23.40 19.06
N PRO A 7 9.51 23.52 18.27
CA PRO A 7 9.54 22.97 16.94
C PRO A 7 9.34 21.45 17.03
N VAL A 8 8.31 20.93 16.37
CA VAL A 8 8.12 19.49 16.21
C VAL A 8 9.26 19.01 15.30
N MET A 9 10.19 18.26 15.87
CA MET A 9 11.27 17.63 15.09
C MET A 9 10.66 16.55 14.22
N ALA A 10 11.01 16.56 12.93
CA ALA A 10 10.60 15.50 12.00
C ALA A 10 11.08 14.12 12.52
N ALA A 11 10.22 13.11 12.38
CA ALA A 11 10.54 11.76 12.81
C ALA A 11 11.70 11.21 11.96
N GLN A 12 12.84 10.89 12.59
CA GLN A 12 14.04 10.44 11.89
C GLN A 12 13.91 8.97 11.48
N CYS A 13 14.22 8.67 10.23
CA CYS A 13 14.26 7.31 9.71
C CYS A 13 15.34 6.43 10.38
N GLY A 14 15.19 5.12 10.27
CA GLY A 14 16.13 4.12 10.77
C GLY A 14 16.33 2.97 9.78
N ASN A 15 17.39 2.17 9.98
CA ASN A 15 17.73 1.04 9.10
C ASN A 15 17.51 -0.34 9.76
N THR A 16 17.07 -0.36 11.00
CA THR A 16 16.80 -1.58 11.79
C THR A 16 15.50 -1.41 12.56
N SER A 17 14.93 -2.46 13.12
CA SER A 17 13.73 -2.36 13.95
C SER A 17 13.91 -1.52 15.23
N ALA A 18 15.16 -1.30 15.66
CA ALA A 18 15.45 -0.45 16.80
C ALA A 18 15.00 1.00 16.50
N GLY A 19 14.28 1.60 17.43
CA GLY A 19 13.77 2.96 17.27
C GLY A 19 12.41 3.08 16.55
N PHE A 20 11.83 2.00 16.02
CA PHE A 20 10.53 2.08 15.34
C PHE A 20 9.42 2.65 16.22
N ASP A 21 9.32 2.19 17.46
CA ASP A 21 8.27 2.66 18.39
C ASP A 21 8.47 4.14 18.76
N ALA A 22 9.72 4.57 18.93
CA ALA A 22 10.04 5.98 19.15
C ALA A 22 9.71 6.83 17.91
N TRP A 23 9.99 6.30 16.71
CA TRP A 23 9.61 6.94 15.46
C TRP A 23 8.09 7.07 15.31
N VAL A 24 7.32 6.01 15.62
CA VAL A 24 5.85 6.06 15.61
C VAL A 24 5.35 7.16 16.52
N SER A 25 5.91 7.28 17.72
CA SER A 25 5.54 8.32 18.68
C SER A 25 5.84 9.73 18.14
N ALA A 26 7.01 9.93 17.55
CA ALA A 26 7.41 11.21 16.95
C ALA A 26 6.54 11.53 15.71
N PHE A 27 6.30 10.54 14.85
CA PHE A 27 5.43 10.69 13.67
C PHE A 27 4.00 11.08 14.05
N LYS A 28 3.42 10.46 15.10
CA LYS A 28 2.09 10.84 15.60
C LYS A 28 2.05 12.31 16.04
N GLN A 29 3.09 12.81 16.70
CA GLN A 29 3.17 14.22 17.10
C GLN A 29 3.28 15.15 15.88
N GLU A 30 4.12 14.79 14.91
CA GLU A 30 4.25 15.52 13.65
C GLU A 30 2.92 15.56 12.89
N ALA A 31 2.25 14.41 12.74
CA ALA A 31 0.98 14.30 12.04
C ALA A 31 -0.14 15.08 12.73
N ALA A 32 -0.18 15.10 14.07
CA ALA A 32 -1.10 15.93 14.82
C ALA A 32 -0.84 17.43 14.56
N GLY A 33 0.42 17.84 14.51
CA GLY A 33 0.83 19.20 14.12
C GLY A 33 0.42 19.58 12.68
N ARG A 34 0.27 18.61 11.81
CA ARG A 34 -0.25 18.77 10.43
C ARG A 34 -1.77 18.63 10.33
N GLY A 35 -2.49 18.56 11.46
CA GLY A 35 -3.95 18.55 11.50
C GLY A 35 -4.62 17.18 11.43
N VAL A 36 -3.86 16.07 11.54
CA VAL A 36 -4.47 14.73 11.69
C VAL A 36 -5.02 14.60 13.10
N SER A 37 -6.31 14.26 13.23
CA SER A 37 -6.96 14.18 14.54
C SER A 37 -6.39 13.05 15.41
N ALA A 38 -6.36 13.26 16.73
CA ALA A 38 -5.91 12.25 17.70
C ALA A 38 -6.68 10.94 17.55
N SER A 39 -7.99 11.00 17.32
CA SER A 39 -8.83 9.81 17.11
C SER A 39 -8.40 8.99 15.89
N VAL A 40 -8.00 9.62 14.79
CA VAL A 40 -7.47 8.93 13.60
C VAL A 40 -6.13 8.29 13.92
N LEU A 41 -5.22 9.03 14.57
CA LEU A 41 -3.89 8.53 14.93
C LEU A 41 -3.98 7.34 15.89
N ASP A 42 -4.82 7.40 16.91
CA ASP A 42 -4.97 6.34 17.89
C ASP A 42 -5.55 5.07 17.25
N ARG A 43 -6.55 5.20 16.38
CA ARG A 43 -7.10 4.05 15.65
C ARG A 43 -6.10 3.47 14.66
N ALA A 44 -5.43 4.30 13.88
CA ALA A 44 -4.52 3.87 12.83
C ALA A 44 -3.28 3.15 13.40
N PHE A 45 -2.75 3.63 14.52
CA PHE A 45 -1.53 3.10 15.10
C PHE A 45 -1.75 2.06 16.22
N SER A 46 -3.00 1.73 16.59
CA SER A 46 -3.30 0.78 17.67
C SER A 46 -2.75 -0.63 17.43
N GLY A 47 -2.61 -1.06 16.17
CA GLY A 47 -2.10 -2.38 15.78
C GLY A 47 -0.82 -2.33 14.94
N VAL A 48 -0.19 -1.17 14.82
CA VAL A 48 1.02 -1.00 14.01
C VAL A 48 2.24 -1.54 14.75
N SER A 49 3.01 -2.36 14.03
CA SER A 49 4.29 -2.90 14.49
C SER A 49 5.28 -2.96 13.33
N TYR A 50 6.59 -2.99 13.65
CA TYR A 50 7.63 -3.15 12.64
C TYR A 50 7.48 -4.47 11.89
N ASN A 51 7.44 -4.41 10.56
CA ASN A 51 7.21 -5.57 9.71
C ASN A 51 8.48 -6.02 8.99
N GLN A 52 9.15 -7.02 9.55
CA GLN A 52 10.38 -7.57 8.98
C GLN A 52 10.16 -8.24 7.61
N ALA A 53 8.96 -8.78 7.34
CA ALA A 53 8.64 -9.39 6.04
C ALA A 53 8.56 -8.31 4.95
N THR A 54 8.02 -7.14 5.25
CA THR A 54 8.03 -5.96 4.39
C THR A 54 9.44 -5.56 4.00
N ILE A 55 10.36 -5.43 4.96
CA ILE A 55 11.77 -5.08 4.68
C ILE A 55 12.46 -6.13 3.80
N ARG A 56 12.22 -7.43 4.06
CA ARG A 56 12.79 -8.49 3.21
C ARG A 56 12.25 -8.42 1.79
N ALA A 57 10.97 -8.21 1.61
CA ALA A 57 10.35 -8.07 0.30
C ALA A 57 10.89 -6.84 -0.46
N ASP A 58 10.99 -5.71 0.24
CA ASP A 58 11.47 -4.45 -0.33
C ASP A 58 12.92 -4.52 -0.81
N ARG A 59 13.79 -5.21 -0.08
CA ARG A 59 15.21 -5.40 -0.43
C ARG A 59 15.45 -6.57 -1.38
N GLY A 60 14.48 -7.49 -1.51
CA GLY A 60 14.56 -8.70 -2.31
C GLY A 60 14.02 -8.60 -3.73
N GLN A 61 13.72 -7.41 -4.26
CA GLN A 61 13.17 -7.24 -5.60
C GLN A 61 14.22 -7.52 -6.68
N HIS A 62 14.10 -8.68 -7.34
CA HIS A 62 15.00 -9.12 -8.42
C HIS A 62 14.29 -9.26 -9.79
N SER A 63 13.08 -8.72 -9.94
CA SER A 63 12.22 -8.94 -11.12
C SER A 63 12.77 -8.38 -12.43
N PHE A 64 13.70 -7.44 -12.38
CA PHE A 64 14.24 -6.76 -13.57
C PHE A 64 15.35 -7.56 -14.30
N LYS A 65 15.67 -8.79 -13.86
CA LYS A 65 16.71 -9.64 -14.48
C LYS A 65 16.14 -10.68 -15.44
N LEU A 66 14.82 -10.75 -15.59
CA LEU A 66 14.16 -11.75 -16.45
C LEU A 66 13.88 -11.16 -17.83
N SER A 67 13.95 -12.01 -18.90
CA SER A 67 13.35 -11.65 -20.18
C SER A 67 11.81 -11.53 -20.03
N PHE A 68 11.16 -10.89 -21.03
CA PHE A 68 9.69 -10.79 -21.03
C PHE A 68 9.03 -12.17 -20.99
N GLU A 69 9.53 -13.11 -21.78
CA GLU A 69 9.01 -14.48 -21.86
C GLU A 69 9.17 -15.22 -20.53
N GLN A 70 10.34 -15.13 -19.91
CA GLN A 70 10.61 -15.70 -18.58
C GLN A 70 9.71 -15.08 -17.50
N PHE A 71 9.51 -13.77 -17.57
CA PHE A 71 8.60 -13.08 -16.66
C PHE A 71 7.16 -13.57 -16.83
N MET A 72 6.66 -13.61 -18.07
CA MET A 72 5.30 -14.08 -18.38
C MET A 72 5.10 -15.54 -17.96
N GLN A 73 6.08 -16.40 -18.21
CA GLN A 73 6.03 -17.80 -17.77
C GLN A 73 5.97 -17.91 -16.24
N LYS A 74 6.85 -17.20 -15.55
CA LYS A 74 6.90 -17.18 -14.08
C LYS A 74 5.60 -16.67 -13.45
N ARG A 75 4.95 -15.71 -14.09
CA ARG A 75 3.67 -15.14 -13.64
C ARG A 75 2.44 -15.97 -14.06
N GLY A 76 2.60 -17.06 -14.79
CA GLY A 76 1.49 -17.85 -15.30
C GLY A 76 0.66 -17.11 -16.35
N GLY A 77 1.33 -16.33 -17.23
CA GLY A 77 0.70 -15.42 -18.18
C GLY A 77 -0.38 -16.05 -19.05
N GLN A 78 -0.18 -17.29 -19.54
CA GLN A 78 -1.20 -18.00 -20.34
C GLN A 78 -2.48 -18.25 -19.55
N THR A 79 -2.36 -18.63 -18.27
CA THR A 79 -3.52 -18.82 -17.39
C THR A 79 -4.24 -17.48 -17.14
N ILE A 80 -3.50 -16.39 -16.93
CA ILE A 80 -4.05 -15.06 -16.76
C ILE A 80 -4.81 -14.63 -18.01
N ILE A 81 -4.24 -14.82 -19.21
CA ILE A 81 -4.89 -14.50 -20.48
C ILE A 81 -6.18 -15.29 -20.67
N SER A 82 -6.15 -16.60 -20.45
CA SER A 82 -7.32 -17.47 -20.60
C SER A 82 -8.45 -17.07 -19.64
N ARG A 83 -8.12 -16.90 -18.35
CA ARG A 83 -9.09 -16.44 -17.33
C ARG A 83 -9.62 -15.06 -17.64
N GLY A 84 -8.74 -14.11 -18.05
CA GLY A 84 -9.13 -12.76 -18.41
C GLY A 84 -10.13 -12.71 -19.56
N LYS A 85 -9.95 -13.54 -20.61
CA LYS A 85 -10.93 -13.67 -21.70
C LYS A 85 -12.29 -14.14 -21.19
N THR A 86 -12.31 -15.13 -20.31
CA THR A 86 -13.55 -15.63 -19.68
C THR A 86 -14.21 -14.56 -18.81
N MET A 87 -13.43 -13.85 -17.98
CA MET A 87 -13.95 -12.77 -17.14
C MET A 87 -14.53 -11.62 -17.97
N LYS A 88 -13.86 -11.25 -19.07
CA LYS A 88 -14.38 -10.24 -20.01
C LYS A 88 -15.75 -10.63 -20.58
N LYS A 89 -15.86 -11.87 -21.04
CA LYS A 89 -17.11 -12.40 -21.60
C LYS A 89 -18.25 -12.41 -20.56
N ASN A 90 -17.97 -12.93 -19.37
CA ASN A 90 -18.99 -13.13 -18.33
C ASN A 90 -19.42 -11.80 -17.68
N ASN A 91 -18.61 -10.75 -17.76
CA ASN A 91 -18.88 -9.45 -17.14
C ASN A 91 -18.88 -8.31 -18.17
N ALA A 92 -19.31 -8.59 -19.41
CA ALA A 92 -19.23 -7.65 -20.54
C ALA A 92 -19.95 -6.31 -20.24
N ALA A 93 -21.11 -6.35 -19.62
CA ALA A 93 -21.86 -5.16 -19.26
C ALA A 93 -21.13 -4.28 -18.22
N LEU A 94 -20.49 -4.91 -17.22
CA LEU A 94 -19.68 -4.20 -16.22
C LEU A 94 -18.51 -3.50 -16.89
N PHE A 95 -17.73 -4.20 -17.71
CA PHE A 95 -16.58 -3.60 -18.39
C PHE A 95 -16.97 -2.50 -19.36
N ALA A 96 -18.10 -2.65 -20.08
CA ALA A 96 -18.62 -1.58 -20.92
C ALA A 96 -19.06 -0.36 -20.11
N SER A 97 -19.59 -0.53 -18.92
CA SER A 97 -19.96 0.57 -18.02
C SER A 97 -18.71 1.30 -17.48
N ILE A 98 -17.66 0.57 -17.10
CA ILE A 98 -16.38 1.13 -16.65
C ILE A 98 -15.74 1.93 -17.79
N GLU A 99 -15.69 1.37 -19.00
CA GLU A 99 -15.12 2.04 -20.17
C GLU A 99 -15.85 3.35 -20.48
N ARG A 100 -17.18 3.36 -20.43
CA ARG A 100 -17.98 4.59 -20.62
C ARG A 100 -17.73 5.63 -19.51
N ALA A 101 -17.61 5.19 -18.26
CA ALA A 101 -17.46 6.10 -17.12
C ALA A 101 -16.07 6.67 -16.98
N TYR A 102 -15.04 5.89 -17.29
CA TYR A 102 -13.63 6.21 -16.99
C TYR A 102 -12.70 6.18 -18.20
N GLY A 103 -13.16 5.78 -19.37
CA GLY A 103 -12.34 5.66 -20.57
C GLY A 103 -11.32 4.49 -20.50
N VAL A 104 -11.45 3.57 -19.57
CA VAL A 104 -10.51 2.45 -19.37
C VAL A 104 -11.07 1.21 -20.04
N PRO A 105 -10.42 0.69 -21.11
CA PRO A 105 -10.83 -0.54 -21.77
C PRO A 105 -10.67 -1.77 -20.85
N ALA A 106 -11.48 -2.80 -21.09
CA ALA A 106 -11.42 -4.04 -20.29
C ALA A 106 -10.05 -4.75 -20.30
N GLY A 107 -9.29 -4.65 -21.40
CA GLY A 107 -8.01 -5.34 -21.54
C GLY A 107 -6.98 -4.97 -20.49
N PRO A 108 -6.55 -3.70 -20.39
CA PRO A 108 -5.63 -3.23 -19.36
C PRO A 108 -6.10 -3.52 -17.94
N LEU A 109 -7.38 -3.31 -17.64
CA LEU A 109 -7.95 -3.57 -16.30
C LEU A 109 -7.85 -5.04 -15.92
N LEU A 110 -8.19 -5.95 -16.84
CA LEU A 110 -8.08 -7.40 -16.63
C LEU A 110 -6.64 -7.87 -16.53
N ALA A 111 -5.72 -7.26 -17.28
CA ALA A 111 -4.30 -7.57 -17.20
C ALA A 111 -3.74 -7.23 -15.80
N ILE A 112 -4.01 -6.03 -15.31
CA ILE A 112 -3.63 -5.60 -13.96
C ILE A 112 -4.25 -6.54 -12.92
N TRP A 113 -5.56 -6.74 -12.95
CA TRP A 113 -6.26 -7.60 -11.99
C TRP A 113 -5.72 -9.03 -11.97
N GLY A 114 -5.44 -9.60 -13.17
CA GLY A 114 -4.86 -10.94 -13.28
C GLY A 114 -3.41 -11.01 -12.79
N MET A 115 -2.58 -10.02 -13.14
CA MET A 115 -1.16 -9.98 -12.78
C MET A 115 -0.95 -9.70 -11.29
N GLU A 116 -1.74 -8.84 -10.68
CA GLU A 116 -1.57 -8.43 -9.28
C GLU A 116 -2.08 -9.49 -8.30
N THR A 117 -3.29 -9.99 -8.51
CA THR A 117 -3.93 -10.86 -7.51
C THR A 117 -4.51 -12.16 -8.06
N GLY A 118 -4.25 -12.50 -9.33
CA GLY A 118 -4.89 -13.65 -9.94
C GLY A 118 -6.42 -13.56 -9.93
N PHE A 119 -6.94 -12.37 -10.23
CA PHE A 119 -8.37 -12.03 -10.18
C PHE A 119 -8.99 -12.15 -8.78
N GLY A 120 -8.30 -11.60 -7.79
CA GLY A 120 -8.72 -11.57 -6.39
C GLY A 120 -8.43 -12.85 -5.60
N GLY A 121 -7.72 -13.81 -6.22
CA GLY A 121 -7.39 -15.07 -5.57
C GLY A 121 -6.38 -14.95 -4.44
N PHE A 122 -5.49 -13.94 -4.51
CA PHE A 122 -4.51 -13.67 -3.46
C PHE A 122 -4.21 -12.16 -3.38
N MET A 123 -4.64 -11.53 -2.30
CA MET A 123 -4.50 -10.07 -2.09
C MET A 123 -3.44 -9.69 -1.06
N GLY A 124 -2.67 -10.66 -0.57
CA GLY A 124 -1.71 -10.46 0.50
C GLY A 124 -2.31 -10.65 1.90
N ASN A 125 -1.43 -10.76 2.89
CA ASN A 125 -1.80 -11.00 4.29
C ASN A 125 -1.05 -10.09 5.28
N GLN A 126 -0.27 -9.12 4.77
CA GLN A 126 0.46 -8.18 5.62
C GLN A 126 -0.48 -7.09 6.12
N HIS A 127 -0.36 -6.71 7.38
CA HIS A 127 -1.11 -5.57 7.93
C HIS A 127 -0.66 -4.29 7.22
N THR A 128 -1.57 -3.67 6.47
CA THR A 128 -1.25 -2.55 5.56
C THR A 128 -0.60 -1.38 6.27
N LEU A 129 -1.17 -0.92 7.40
CA LEU A 129 -0.61 0.22 8.13
C LEU A 129 0.76 -0.10 8.73
N SER A 130 1.01 -1.34 9.18
CA SER A 130 2.35 -1.77 9.62
C SER A 130 3.35 -1.79 8.47
N ALA A 131 2.96 -2.27 7.29
CA ALA A 131 3.83 -2.30 6.12
C ALA A 131 4.22 -0.89 5.68
N VAL A 132 3.24 0.00 5.50
CA VAL A 132 3.48 1.40 5.08
C VAL A 132 4.29 2.16 6.13
N SER A 133 3.97 2.01 7.44
CA SER A 133 4.73 2.64 8.53
C SER A 133 6.17 2.14 8.60
N THR A 134 6.39 0.84 8.39
CA THR A 134 7.73 0.26 8.36
C THR A 134 8.57 0.85 7.22
N LEU A 135 7.99 1.02 6.03
CA LEU A 135 8.67 1.61 4.88
C LEU A 135 8.84 3.14 5.00
N ALA A 136 7.93 3.82 5.68
CA ALA A 136 8.09 5.23 6.03
C ALA A 136 9.22 5.44 7.06
N PHE A 137 9.40 4.48 7.96
CA PHE A 137 10.52 4.48 8.89
C PHE A 137 11.85 4.08 8.24
N ASP A 138 11.88 3.12 7.29
CA ASP A 138 13.12 2.68 6.63
C ASP A 138 13.72 3.80 5.77
N CYS A 139 15.00 4.17 6.01
CA CYS A 139 15.63 5.31 5.35
C CYS A 139 15.75 5.17 3.83
N ARG A 140 15.58 3.98 3.25
CA ARG A 140 15.74 3.74 1.81
C ARG A 140 14.74 4.51 0.95
N ARG A 141 13.49 4.59 1.39
CA ARG A 141 12.39 5.28 0.67
C ARG A 141 11.45 6.03 1.63
N SER A 142 11.99 6.55 2.72
CA SER A 142 11.24 7.15 3.82
C SER A 142 10.28 8.24 3.32
N ASP A 143 10.75 9.19 2.52
CA ASP A 143 9.93 10.31 2.03
C ASP A 143 8.71 9.83 1.25
N TYR A 144 8.92 8.92 0.28
CA TYR A 144 7.86 8.35 -0.53
C TYR A 144 6.79 7.64 0.33
N PHE A 145 7.22 6.79 1.26
CA PHE A 145 6.27 6.05 2.11
C PHE A 145 5.67 6.89 3.23
N THR A 146 6.30 7.98 3.62
CA THR A 146 5.69 8.99 4.51
C THR A 146 4.45 9.62 3.85
N GLU A 147 4.52 9.96 2.57
CA GLU A 147 3.35 10.46 1.83
C GLU A 147 2.25 9.40 1.71
N GLN A 148 2.62 8.14 1.43
CA GLN A 148 1.66 7.03 1.45
C GLN A 148 0.99 6.86 2.82
N LEU A 149 1.74 7.04 3.91
CA LEU A 149 1.20 6.96 5.27
C LEU A 149 0.22 8.10 5.56
N TYR A 150 0.51 9.33 5.16
CA TYR A 150 -0.44 10.44 5.27
C TYR A 150 -1.72 10.20 4.45
N ALA A 151 -1.59 9.67 3.24
CA ALA A 151 -2.75 9.27 2.44
C ALA A 151 -3.56 8.15 3.13
N ALA A 152 -2.90 7.14 3.70
CA ALA A 152 -3.56 6.08 4.47
C ALA A 152 -4.32 6.65 5.68
N LEU A 153 -3.73 7.60 6.43
CA LEU A 153 -4.40 8.26 7.55
C LEU A 153 -5.64 9.04 7.10
N LYS A 154 -5.59 9.70 5.95
CA LYS A 154 -6.76 10.38 5.35
C LYS A 154 -7.87 9.37 5.03
N LEU A 155 -7.52 8.21 4.46
CA LEU A 155 -8.48 7.14 4.16
C LEU A 155 -9.06 6.51 5.45
N VAL A 156 -8.26 6.36 6.51
CA VAL A 156 -8.76 5.92 7.83
C VAL A 156 -9.72 6.97 8.41
N GLY A 157 -9.40 8.24 8.28
CA GLY A 157 -10.23 9.34 8.74
C GLY A 157 -11.59 9.40 8.06
N SER A 158 -11.64 9.16 6.75
CA SER A 158 -12.88 9.10 5.95
C SER A 158 -13.66 7.77 6.09
N GLY A 159 -13.09 6.76 6.77
CA GLY A 159 -13.68 5.43 6.85
C GLY A 159 -13.48 4.56 5.59
N SER A 160 -12.71 5.04 4.61
CA SER A 160 -12.45 4.31 3.35
C SER A 160 -11.41 3.20 3.51
N LEU A 161 -10.54 3.29 4.51
CA LEU A 161 -9.56 2.26 4.85
C LEU A 161 -9.84 1.71 6.26
N ASN A 162 -10.07 0.40 6.35
CA ASN A 162 -10.16 -0.27 7.64
C ASN A 162 -8.76 -0.37 8.27
N VAL A 163 -8.63 -0.05 9.55
CA VAL A 163 -7.35 -0.09 10.28
C VAL A 163 -6.74 -1.49 10.34
N ASN A 164 -7.55 -2.54 10.21
CA ASN A 164 -7.10 -3.93 10.17
C ASN A 164 -6.93 -4.47 8.73
N ALA A 165 -6.93 -3.59 7.72
CA ALA A 165 -6.77 -3.99 6.33
C ALA A 165 -5.46 -4.75 6.12
N LYS A 166 -5.54 -5.78 5.29
CA LYS A 166 -4.38 -6.59 4.88
C LYS A 166 -4.18 -6.46 3.38
N GLY A 167 -2.93 -6.52 2.97
CA GLY A 167 -2.53 -6.40 1.58
C GLY A 167 -1.17 -7.02 1.34
N ALA A 168 -0.49 -6.57 0.28
CA ALA A 168 0.84 -7.02 -0.05
C ALA A 168 1.92 -6.46 0.89
N ALA A 169 3.15 -6.90 0.67
CA ALA A 169 4.27 -6.61 1.56
C ALA A 169 4.69 -5.14 1.60
N HIS A 170 4.39 -4.36 0.57
CA HIS A 170 4.72 -2.93 0.53
C HIS A 170 3.53 -2.02 0.88
N GLY A 171 2.41 -2.60 1.33
CA GLY A 171 1.22 -1.88 1.75
C GLY A 171 0.18 -1.66 0.65
N GLU A 172 0.35 -2.27 -0.53
CA GLU A 172 -0.64 -2.29 -1.59
C GLU A 172 -1.87 -3.08 -1.14
N ILE A 173 -3.06 -2.61 -1.49
CA ILE A 173 -4.34 -3.16 -1.06
C ILE A 173 -5.31 -3.40 -2.21
N GLY A 174 -6.28 -4.27 -1.95
CA GLY A 174 -7.36 -4.57 -2.88
C GLY A 174 -6.95 -5.49 -4.02
N GLN A 175 -7.90 -5.73 -4.91
CA GLN A 175 -7.74 -6.69 -6.00
C GLN A 175 -6.77 -6.23 -7.10
N THR A 176 -6.54 -4.94 -7.20
CA THR A 176 -5.63 -4.32 -8.18
C THR A 176 -4.38 -3.75 -7.55
N GLN A 177 -4.17 -3.95 -6.25
CA GLN A 177 -2.95 -3.68 -5.50
C GLN A 177 -2.46 -2.23 -5.65
N PHE A 178 -3.32 -1.26 -5.32
CA PHE A 178 -2.93 0.14 -5.25
C PHE A 178 -2.38 0.52 -3.87
N LEU A 179 -1.42 1.45 -3.87
CA LEU A 179 -1.00 2.15 -2.66
C LEU A 179 -2.06 3.21 -2.26
N PRO A 180 -2.03 3.72 -1.01
CA PRO A 180 -3.01 4.68 -0.49
C PRO A 180 -3.08 6.04 -1.22
N LEU A 181 -1.98 6.48 -1.84
CA LEU A 181 -1.90 7.76 -2.56
C LEU A 181 -2.37 7.62 -4.00
#